data_cc8ce69c08927bd6617927c345c0b222
#
_entry.id   cc8ce69c08927bd6617927c345c0b222
#
_cell.length_a   1.000
_cell.length_b   1.000
_cell.length_c   1.000
_cell.angle_alpha   90.00
_cell.angle_beta   90.00
_cell.angle_gamma   90.00
#
_symmetry.space_group_name_H-M   'P 1'
#
loop_
_entity.id
_entity.type
_entity.pdbx_description
1 polymer ?
#
loop_
_entity_poly.entity_id
_entity_poly.type
_entity_poly.pdbx_seq_one_letter_code
_entity_poly.pdbx_strand_id
1 'polypeptide(L)'
;MWKRLLLVTAVSAAMSSMVMAAPLTVGFSQVGSESGWRAAETNVAKEEAAKRGITLKIADAQQKQENQIKAVRSFIAQGVDAIFIAPVVATGWEPVLKEAKEAKIPVFLLDRSIDVKDKDLYMTTVTANNVLEGQLIGKWLVKTVDGKPCNVVELQGTVGASVAIDRKKGFAEAISKASNIKIIRSQSGDFTRSKGKEVMELSLIHISEPTRL
;
A
#
# COMPACT_ATOMS: atom_id res chain seq x y z
N MET A 1 -71.12 -33.12 -41.01
CA MET A 1 -69.65 -33.25 -41.15
C MET A 1 -68.98 -32.10 -40.35
N TRP A 2 -68.52 -32.40 -39.11
CA TRP A 2 -67.87 -31.41 -38.26
C TRP A 2 -66.35 -31.60 -38.31
N LYS A 3 -65.63 -30.63 -38.80
CA LYS A 3 -64.14 -30.53 -38.72
C LYS A 3 -63.77 -30.01 -37.36
N ARG A 4 -63.13 -30.84 -36.54
CA ARG A 4 -62.52 -30.42 -35.28
C ARG A 4 -61.14 -29.75 -35.56
N LEU A 5 -61.07 -28.45 -35.28
CA LEU A 5 -59.82 -27.68 -35.32
C LEU A 5 -59.10 -27.92 -34.00
N LEU A 6 -57.96 -28.63 -33.99
CA LEU A 6 -57.05 -28.78 -32.85
C LEU A 6 -56.13 -27.55 -32.79
N LEU A 7 -56.35 -26.73 -31.79
CA LEU A 7 -55.43 -25.62 -31.45
C LEU A 7 -54.25 -26.21 -30.65
N VAL A 8 -53.08 -26.24 -31.26
CA VAL A 8 -51.84 -26.60 -30.56
C VAL A 8 -51.27 -25.30 -29.98
N THR A 9 -51.45 -25.06 -28.67
CA THR A 9 -50.77 -24.01 -27.95
C THR A 9 -49.35 -24.45 -27.62
N ALA A 10 -48.36 -23.94 -28.36
CA ALA A 10 -46.95 -24.08 -28.02
C ALA A 10 -46.64 -23.15 -26.83
N VAL A 11 -46.48 -23.74 -25.66
CA VAL A 11 -45.94 -23.02 -24.48
C VAL A 11 -44.43 -22.95 -24.64
N SER A 12 -43.97 -21.81 -25.13
CA SER A 12 -42.53 -21.48 -25.12
C SER A 12 -42.11 -21.16 -23.69
N ALA A 13 -41.54 -22.14 -23.00
CA ALA A 13 -40.87 -21.92 -21.72
C ALA A 13 -39.58 -21.11 -21.99
N ALA A 14 -39.65 -19.82 -21.77
CA ALA A 14 -38.44 -18.98 -21.74
C ALA A 14 -37.60 -19.39 -20.54
N MET A 15 -36.62 -20.26 -20.75
CA MET A 15 -35.54 -20.49 -19.78
C MET A 15 -34.70 -19.25 -19.73
N SER A 16 -35.01 -18.39 -18.79
CA SER A 16 -34.10 -17.31 -18.38
C SER A 16 -32.86 -17.96 -17.80
N SER A 17 -31.84 -18.16 -18.65
CA SER A 17 -30.52 -18.56 -18.20
C SER A 17 -30.01 -17.41 -17.29
N MET A 18 -30.01 -17.60 -15.98
CA MET A 18 -29.25 -16.77 -15.07
C MET A 18 -27.79 -16.91 -15.50
N VAL A 19 -27.31 -15.95 -16.27
CA VAL A 19 -25.88 -15.80 -16.52
C VAL A 19 -25.27 -15.40 -15.17
N MET A 20 -24.80 -16.38 -14.42
CA MET A 20 -23.95 -16.13 -13.28
C MET A 20 -22.68 -15.48 -13.86
N ALA A 21 -22.45 -14.21 -13.55
CA ALA A 21 -21.18 -13.57 -13.90
C ALA A 21 -20.04 -14.42 -13.32
N ALA A 22 -19.02 -14.69 -14.15
CA ALA A 22 -17.85 -15.41 -13.67
C ALA A 22 -17.25 -14.67 -12.46
N PRO A 23 -16.77 -15.39 -11.43
CA PRO A 23 -16.17 -14.75 -10.28
C PRO A 23 -14.99 -13.88 -10.71
N LEU A 24 -14.94 -12.64 -10.20
CA LEU A 24 -13.86 -11.71 -10.49
C LEU A 24 -12.52 -12.31 -10.02
N THR A 25 -11.48 -12.14 -10.83
CA THR A 25 -10.12 -12.50 -10.49
C THR A 25 -9.31 -11.22 -10.23
N VAL A 26 -8.73 -11.11 -9.06
CA VAL A 26 -7.99 -9.92 -8.64
C VAL A 26 -6.54 -10.29 -8.31
N GLY A 27 -5.59 -9.54 -8.85
CA GLY A 27 -4.18 -9.61 -8.47
C GLY A 27 -3.86 -8.65 -7.33
N PHE A 28 -3.17 -9.10 -6.30
CA PHE A 28 -2.65 -8.25 -5.23
C PHE A 28 -1.14 -8.39 -5.11
N SER A 29 -0.40 -7.33 -5.45
CA SER A 29 1.04 -7.22 -5.25
C SER A 29 1.33 -6.59 -3.90
N GLN A 30 1.64 -7.43 -2.90
CA GLN A 30 1.96 -7.04 -1.54
C GLN A 30 3.44 -6.65 -1.42
N VAL A 31 3.77 -5.70 -0.54
CA VAL A 31 5.15 -5.30 -0.22
C VAL A 31 5.97 -6.49 0.25
N GLY A 32 5.43 -7.24 1.20
CA GLY A 32 6.08 -8.33 1.89
C GLY A 32 5.25 -8.83 3.06
N SER A 33 5.88 -9.62 3.92
CA SER A 33 5.30 -10.15 5.16
C SER A 33 6.13 -9.74 6.39
N GLU A 34 6.86 -8.64 6.29
CA GLU A 34 7.87 -8.17 7.26
C GLU A 34 7.32 -7.66 8.57
N SER A 35 6.02 -7.41 8.64
CA SER A 35 5.39 -6.78 9.82
C SER A 35 4.00 -7.34 10.10
N GLY A 36 3.51 -7.15 11.35
CA GLY A 36 2.14 -7.46 11.72
C GLY A 36 1.10 -6.68 10.90
N TRP A 37 1.44 -5.45 10.46
CA TRP A 37 0.62 -4.66 9.56
C TRP A 37 0.40 -5.38 8.22
N ARG A 38 1.49 -5.86 7.58
CA ARG A 38 1.40 -6.57 6.30
C ARG A 38 0.66 -7.89 6.41
N ALA A 39 0.86 -8.61 7.50
CA ALA A 39 0.11 -9.84 7.77
C ALA A 39 -1.39 -9.55 7.90
N ALA A 40 -1.77 -8.49 8.64
CA ALA A 40 -3.17 -8.09 8.79
C ALA A 40 -3.78 -7.66 7.45
N GLU A 41 -3.11 -6.82 6.66
CA GLU A 41 -3.56 -6.38 5.34
C GLU A 41 -3.81 -7.58 4.41
N THR A 42 -2.87 -8.53 4.37
CA THR A 42 -2.98 -9.74 3.56
C THR A 42 -4.14 -10.63 4.02
N ASN A 43 -4.33 -10.80 5.33
CA ASN A 43 -5.40 -11.63 5.87
C ASN A 43 -6.77 -11.02 5.60
N VAL A 44 -6.94 -9.71 5.83
CA VAL A 44 -8.19 -9.00 5.52
C VAL A 44 -8.51 -9.08 4.03
N ALA A 45 -7.51 -8.92 3.16
CA ALA A 45 -7.72 -9.06 1.71
C ALA A 45 -8.22 -10.47 1.33
N LYS A 46 -7.65 -11.53 1.93
CA LYS A 46 -8.11 -12.92 1.72
C LYS A 46 -9.53 -13.15 2.23
N GLU A 47 -9.83 -12.67 3.44
CA GLU A 47 -11.16 -12.82 4.05
C GLU A 47 -12.23 -12.09 3.24
N GLU A 48 -11.98 -10.85 2.83
CA GLU A 48 -12.94 -10.08 2.03
C GLU A 48 -13.12 -10.65 0.62
N ALA A 49 -12.06 -11.15 0.00
CA ALA A 49 -12.17 -11.84 -1.28
C ALA A 49 -13.04 -13.10 -1.17
N ALA A 50 -12.82 -13.92 -0.13
CA ALA A 50 -13.60 -15.12 0.11
C ALA A 50 -15.09 -14.81 0.36
N LYS A 51 -15.40 -13.80 1.20
CA LYS A 51 -16.77 -13.35 1.47
C LYS A 51 -17.51 -12.90 0.21
N ARG A 52 -16.79 -12.34 -0.76
CA ARG A 52 -17.34 -11.76 -2.00
C ARG A 52 -17.28 -12.71 -3.19
N GLY A 53 -16.77 -13.93 -3.03
CA GLY A 53 -16.58 -14.89 -4.11
C GLY A 53 -15.54 -14.42 -5.15
N ILE A 54 -14.54 -13.63 -4.73
CA ILE A 54 -13.47 -13.11 -5.59
C ILE A 54 -12.30 -14.10 -5.55
N THR A 55 -11.77 -14.46 -6.72
CA THR A 55 -10.51 -15.20 -6.83
C THR A 55 -9.34 -14.24 -6.63
N LEU A 56 -8.69 -14.29 -5.46
CA LEU A 56 -7.57 -13.42 -5.13
C LEU A 56 -6.23 -14.12 -5.37
N LYS A 57 -5.39 -13.53 -6.23
CA LYS A 57 -4.01 -13.95 -6.50
C LYS A 57 -3.06 -12.99 -5.80
N ILE A 58 -2.29 -13.48 -4.81
CA ILE A 58 -1.36 -12.64 -4.05
C ILE A 58 0.08 -12.97 -4.44
N ALA A 59 0.87 -11.91 -4.67
CA ALA A 59 2.32 -12.00 -4.85
C ALA A 59 3.01 -11.21 -3.74
N ASP A 60 3.83 -11.89 -2.94
CA ASP A 60 4.71 -11.28 -1.94
C ASP A 60 5.99 -10.82 -2.61
N ALA A 61 6.25 -9.52 -2.58
CA ALA A 61 7.41 -8.92 -3.23
C ALA A 61 8.70 -9.02 -2.42
N GLN A 62 8.66 -9.49 -1.18
CA GLN A 62 9.82 -9.57 -0.30
C GLN A 62 10.57 -8.23 -0.19
N GLN A 63 9.81 -7.14 -0.11
CA GLN A 63 10.29 -5.76 -0.06
C GLN A 63 11.12 -5.31 -1.28
N LYS A 64 10.97 -5.99 -2.43
CA LYS A 64 11.69 -5.68 -3.67
C LYS A 64 10.73 -5.19 -4.75
N GLN A 65 10.94 -3.96 -5.22
CA GLN A 65 10.09 -3.37 -6.27
C GLN A 65 10.13 -4.18 -7.57
N GLU A 66 11.29 -4.73 -7.94
CA GLU A 66 11.38 -5.56 -9.13
C GLU A 66 10.46 -6.79 -9.10
N ASN A 67 10.23 -7.36 -7.92
CA ASN A 67 9.30 -8.46 -7.75
C ASN A 67 7.85 -7.98 -7.90
N GLN A 68 7.53 -6.77 -7.43
CA GLN A 68 6.20 -6.18 -7.64
C GLN A 68 5.93 -5.92 -9.13
N ILE A 69 6.90 -5.35 -9.84
CA ILE A 69 6.77 -5.10 -11.29
C ILE A 69 6.57 -6.42 -12.04
N LYS A 70 7.33 -7.48 -11.70
CA LYS A 70 7.15 -8.82 -12.27
C LYS A 70 5.76 -9.39 -11.97
N ALA A 71 5.29 -9.22 -10.73
CA ALA A 71 3.96 -9.68 -10.32
C ALA A 71 2.85 -8.96 -11.09
N VAL A 72 2.92 -7.64 -11.23
CA VAL A 72 1.94 -6.85 -12.00
C VAL A 72 1.92 -7.31 -13.47
N ARG A 73 3.07 -7.49 -14.12
CA ARG A 73 3.14 -8.03 -15.49
C ARG A 73 2.53 -9.42 -15.59
N SER A 74 2.78 -10.27 -14.58
CA SER A 74 2.19 -11.61 -14.52
C SER A 74 0.65 -11.55 -14.40
N PHE A 75 0.11 -10.62 -13.61
CA PHE A 75 -1.33 -10.41 -13.49
C PHE A 75 -1.93 -9.89 -14.80
N ILE A 76 -1.24 -8.96 -15.49
CA ILE A 76 -1.65 -8.48 -16.82
C ILE A 76 -1.70 -9.64 -17.82
N ALA A 77 -0.65 -10.45 -17.88
CA ALA A 77 -0.60 -11.61 -18.78
C ALA A 77 -1.66 -12.67 -18.48
N GLN A 78 -2.12 -12.78 -17.23
CA GLN A 78 -3.19 -13.65 -16.80
C GLN A 78 -4.59 -13.08 -17.05
N GLY A 79 -4.70 -11.82 -17.48
CA GLY A 79 -5.97 -11.17 -17.75
C GLY A 79 -6.86 -11.04 -16.50
N VAL A 80 -6.28 -10.64 -15.35
CA VAL A 80 -7.06 -10.40 -14.14
C VAL A 80 -7.98 -9.19 -14.32
N ASP A 81 -9.10 -9.16 -13.59
CA ASP A 81 -10.10 -8.10 -13.70
C ASP A 81 -9.69 -6.78 -13.02
N ALA A 82 -8.80 -6.86 -12.03
CA ALA A 82 -8.23 -5.70 -11.34
C ALA A 82 -6.90 -6.04 -10.67
N ILE A 83 -6.07 -5.02 -10.47
CA ILE A 83 -4.79 -5.16 -9.76
C ILE A 83 -4.77 -4.21 -8.57
N PHE A 84 -4.46 -4.74 -7.39
CA PHE A 84 -4.14 -3.97 -6.19
C PHE A 84 -2.64 -4.01 -5.94
N ILE A 85 -2.06 -2.87 -5.57
CA ILE A 85 -0.64 -2.74 -5.29
C ILE A 85 -0.47 -2.00 -3.96
N ALA A 86 0.29 -2.59 -3.02
CA ALA A 86 0.88 -1.85 -1.90
C ALA A 86 2.34 -1.54 -2.29
N PRO A 87 2.69 -0.32 -2.76
CA PRO A 87 4.00 -0.08 -3.38
C PRO A 87 5.16 -0.17 -2.38
N VAL A 88 6.27 -0.79 -2.74
CA VAL A 88 7.50 -0.78 -1.91
C VAL A 88 8.06 0.63 -1.85
N VAL A 89 8.23 1.28 -2.99
CA VAL A 89 8.70 2.66 -3.14
C VAL A 89 7.78 3.47 -4.04
N ALA A 90 7.89 4.80 -4.00
CA ALA A 90 6.98 5.69 -4.72
C ALA A 90 7.28 5.81 -6.22
N THR A 91 8.52 5.62 -6.65
CA THR A 91 8.97 5.88 -8.03
C THR A 91 9.09 4.63 -8.87
N GLY A 92 9.24 4.77 -10.21
CA GLY A 92 9.52 3.66 -11.13
C GLY A 92 8.30 2.87 -11.60
N TRP A 93 7.09 3.33 -11.35
CA TRP A 93 5.84 2.61 -11.65
C TRP A 93 5.27 2.88 -13.03
N GLU A 94 5.59 4.03 -13.63
CA GLU A 94 4.94 4.51 -14.84
C GLU A 94 4.92 3.49 -16.00
N PRO A 95 6.03 2.77 -16.31
CA PRO A 95 6.02 1.81 -17.42
C PRO A 95 5.00 0.69 -17.23
N VAL A 96 5.02 0.00 -16.09
CA VAL A 96 4.12 -1.14 -15.85
C VAL A 96 2.67 -0.73 -15.67
N LEU A 97 2.42 0.49 -15.19
CA LEU A 97 1.05 1.03 -15.11
C LEU A 97 0.49 1.38 -16.49
N LYS A 98 1.34 1.84 -17.43
CA LYS A 98 0.94 2.00 -18.85
C LYS A 98 0.59 0.64 -19.45
N GLU A 99 1.37 -0.40 -19.21
CA GLU A 99 1.06 -1.77 -19.64
C GLU A 99 -0.32 -2.23 -19.12
N ALA A 100 -0.63 -1.96 -17.84
CA ALA A 100 -1.94 -2.29 -17.26
C ALA A 100 -3.08 -1.49 -17.91
N LYS A 101 -2.87 -0.17 -18.14
CA LYS A 101 -3.84 0.72 -18.83
C LYS A 101 -4.12 0.26 -20.26
N GLU A 102 -3.10 -0.11 -21.02
CA GLU A 102 -3.23 -0.67 -22.37
C GLU A 102 -4.03 -1.99 -22.38
N ALA A 103 -3.79 -2.84 -21.37
CA ALA A 103 -4.55 -4.06 -21.15
C ALA A 103 -5.98 -3.80 -20.60
N LYS A 104 -6.35 -2.54 -20.33
CA LYS A 104 -7.64 -2.12 -19.73
C LYS A 104 -7.90 -2.74 -18.35
N ILE A 105 -6.85 -3.03 -17.60
CA ILE A 105 -6.93 -3.57 -16.23
C ILE A 105 -6.78 -2.43 -15.24
N PRO A 106 -7.82 -2.11 -14.45
CA PRO A 106 -7.76 -1.04 -13.45
C PRO A 106 -6.80 -1.38 -12.32
N VAL A 107 -6.01 -0.38 -11.90
CA VAL A 107 -5.05 -0.50 -10.81
C VAL A 107 -5.51 0.34 -9.63
N PHE A 108 -5.41 -0.21 -8.43
CA PHE A 108 -5.71 0.43 -7.15
C PHE A 108 -4.50 0.39 -6.25
N LEU A 109 -4.21 1.49 -5.56
CA LEU A 109 -3.10 1.57 -4.62
C LEU A 109 -3.61 1.45 -3.20
N LEU A 110 -2.93 0.64 -2.39
CA LEU A 110 -3.26 0.40 -0.98
C LEU A 110 -2.11 0.87 -0.09
N ASP A 111 -2.45 1.48 1.05
CA ASP A 111 -1.54 1.93 2.10
C ASP A 111 -0.54 3.01 1.64
N ARG A 112 0.10 2.85 0.49
CA ARG A 112 1.15 3.73 -0.03
C ARG A 112 0.79 4.32 -1.38
N SER A 113 1.21 5.57 -1.62
CA SER A 113 1.06 6.25 -2.90
C SER A 113 2.31 6.09 -3.77
N ILE A 114 2.17 6.49 -5.03
CA ILE A 114 3.26 6.53 -6.01
C ILE A 114 3.43 7.93 -6.59
N ASP A 115 4.65 8.19 -7.07
CA ASP A 115 5.01 9.43 -7.76
C ASP A 115 5.05 9.18 -9.26
N VAL A 116 3.92 9.40 -9.93
CA VAL A 116 3.78 9.39 -11.38
C VAL A 116 3.10 10.68 -11.84
N LYS A 117 3.47 11.17 -13.02
CA LYS A 117 2.91 12.41 -13.57
C LYS A 117 1.47 12.22 -14.03
N ASP A 118 1.22 11.15 -14.76
CA ASP A 118 -0.12 10.81 -15.28
C ASP A 118 -0.92 10.09 -14.16
N LYS A 119 -1.90 10.81 -13.60
CA LYS A 119 -2.77 10.28 -12.55
C LYS A 119 -3.85 9.32 -13.06
N ASP A 120 -4.06 9.26 -14.37
CA ASP A 120 -5.01 8.33 -15.00
C ASP A 120 -4.45 6.91 -15.17
N LEU A 121 -3.22 6.65 -14.67
CA LEU A 121 -2.59 5.34 -14.67
C LEU A 121 -3.09 4.43 -13.54
N TYR A 122 -3.83 4.97 -12.58
CA TYR A 122 -4.46 4.20 -11.50
C TYR A 122 -5.79 4.84 -11.09
N MET A 123 -6.67 4.05 -10.54
CA MET A 123 -8.04 4.48 -10.20
C MET A 123 -8.09 5.35 -8.95
N THR A 124 -7.40 4.93 -7.89
CA THR A 124 -7.38 5.62 -6.60
C THR A 124 -6.27 5.07 -5.70
N THR A 125 -6.01 5.81 -4.61
CA THR A 125 -5.17 5.37 -3.51
C THR A 125 -5.97 5.38 -2.22
N VAL A 126 -5.99 4.24 -1.52
CA VAL A 126 -6.56 4.12 -0.17
C VAL A 126 -5.41 4.12 0.83
N THR A 127 -5.22 5.23 1.53
CA THR A 127 -4.09 5.44 2.45
C THR A 127 -4.48 6.38 3.58
N ALA A 128 -3.68 6.39 4.66
CA ALA A 128 -3.80 7.38 5.72
C ALA A 128 -3.18 8.74 5.31
N ASN A 129 -3.52 9.79 6.03
CA ASN A 129 -2.83 11.08 5.86
C ASN A 129 -1.48 11.06 6.62
N ASN A 130 -0.46 10.53 5.97
CA ASN A 130 0.85 10.32 6.58
C ASN A 130 1.58 11.63 6.92
N VAL A 131 1.32 12.72 6.20
CA VAL A 131 1.84 14.05 6.57
C VAL A 131 1.23 14.50 7.89
N LEU A 132 -0.09 14.35 8.06
CA LEU A 132 -0.77 14.68 9.31
C LEU A 132 -0.27 13.82 10.48
N GLU A 133 -0.01 12.53 10.27
CA GLU A 133 0.58 11.66 11.30
C GLU A 133 1.93 12.20 11.78
N GLY A 134 2.81 12.57 10.86
CA GLY A 134 4.09 13.21 11.18
C GLY A 134 3.92 14.53 11.94
N GLN A 135 2.97 15.37 11.50
CA GLN A 135 2.67 16.64 12.17
C GLN A 135 2.14 16.45 13.59
N LEU A 136 1.28 15.46 13.81
CA LEU A 136 0.72 15.18 15.14
C LEU A 136 1.82 14.74 16.12
N ILE A 137 2.74 13.88 15.70
CA ILE A 137 3.89 13.47 16.52
C ILE A 137 4.81 14.66 16.80
N GLY A 138 5.11 15.47 15.81
CA GLY A 138 5.94 16.65 15.97
C GLY A 138 5.33 17.67 16.93
N LYS A 139 4.03 17.97 16.81
CA LYS A 139 3.30 18.86 17.71
C LYS A 139 3.28 18.32 19.15
N TRP A 140 3.06 17.00 19.30
CA TRP A 140 3.14 16.36 20.61
C TRP A 140 4.53 16.54 21.24
N LEU A 141 5.60 16.32 20.47
CA LEU A 141 6.97 16.49 20.95
C LEU A 141 7.23 17.93 21.40
N VAL A 142 6.90 18.92 20.56
CA VAL A 142 7.06 20.36 20.91
C VAL A 142 6.37 20.68 22.23
N LYS A 143 5.13 20.21 22.41
CA LYS A 143 4.38 20.39 23.65
C LYS A 143 5.04 19.70 24.85
N THR A 144 5.54 18.47 24.65
CA THR A 144 6.11 17.64 25.73
C THR A 144 7.43 18.19 26.24
N VAL A 145 8.30 18.67 25.34
CA VAL A 145 9.62 19.22 25.73
C VAL A 145 9.53 20.61 26.35
N ASP A 146 8.45 21.33 26.10
CA ASP A 146 8.11 22.62 26.72
C ASP A 146 9.31 23.62 26.74
N GLY A 147 9.88 23.85 25.57
CA GLY A 147 11.03 24.78 25.38
C GLY A 147 12.39 24.22 25.85
N LYS A 148 12.45 23.07 26.51
CA LYS A 148 13.72 22.48 26.97
C LYS A 148 14.52 21.92 25.78
N PRO A 149 15.86 21.96 25.82
CA PRO A 149 16.69 21.33 24.80
C PRO A 149 16.35 19.83 24.63
N CYS A 150 16.17 19.41 23.38
CA CYS A 150 15.83 18.05 23.06
C CYS A 150 16.59 17.55 21.83
N ASN A 151 17.38 16.50 22.00
CA ASN A 151 18.00 15.78 20.89
C ASN A 151 17.11 14.59 20.48
N VAL A 152 16.85 14.47 19.20
CA VAL A 152 15.98 13.43 18.61
C VAL A 152 16.81 12.51 17.75
N VAL A 153 16.60 11.20 17.89
CA VAL A 153 17.01 10.19 16.92
C VAL A 153 15.78 9.74 16.14
N GLU A 154 15.87 9.82 14.83
CA GLU A 154 14.78 9.47 13.93
C GLU A 154 15.04 8.09 13.30
N LEU A 155 14.12 7.15 13.52
CA LEU A 155 14.06 5.89 12.77
C LEU A 155 13.02 6.04 11.66
N GLN A 156 13.49 6.09 10.42
CA GLN A 156 12.63 6.15 9.24
C GLN A 156 12.19 4.75 8.83
N GLY A 157 11.13 4.69 8.01
CA GLY A 157 10.75 3.48 7.29
C GLY A 157 11.65 3.22 6.07
N THR A 158 11.17 2.37 5.18
CA THR A 158 11.86 2.03 3.93
C THR A 158 12.16 3.28 3.11
N VAL A 159 13.40 3.43 2.68
CA VAL A 159 13.83 4.57 1.85
C VAL A 159 13.05 4.58 0.53
N GLY A 160 12.50 5.74 0.17
CA GLY A 160 11.69 5.90 -1.05
C GLY A 160 10.22 5.50 -0.90
N ALA A 161 9.79 4.93 0.24
CA ALA A 161 8.38 4.68 0.49
C ALA A 161 7.63 5.99 0.79
N SER A 162 6.48 6.22 0.13
CA SER A 162 5.69 7.45 0.29
C SER A 162 5.34 7.75 1.75
N VAL A 163 4.92 6.74 2.49
CA VAL A 163 4.55 6.88 3.92
C VAL A 163 5.72 7.31 4.81
N ALA A 164 6.95 6.91 4.49
CA ALA A 164 8.14 7.35 5.22
C ALA A 164 8.49 8.81 4.87
N ILE A 165 8.42 9.16 3.58
CA ILE A 165 8.66 10.52 3.08
C ILE A 165 7.66 11.49 3.71
N ASP A 166 6.37 11.16 3.69
CA ASP A 166 5.28 12.02 4.15
C ASP A 166 5.31 12.22 5.67
N ARG A 167 5.53 11.16 6.45
CA ARG A 167 5.66 11.26 7.92
C ARG A 167 6.87 12.12 8.31
N LYS A 168 8.01 11.90 7.64
CA LYS A 168 9.20 12.73 7.85
C LYS A 168 8.95 14.20 7.54
N LYS A 169 8.30 14.48 6.40
CA LYS A 169 7.90 15.83 6.01
C LYS A 169 7.02 16.48 7.07
N GLY A 170 5.95 15.81 7.47
CA GLY A 170 5.02 16.33 8.48
C GLY A 170 5.68 16.59 9.84
N PHE A 171 6.56 15.69 10.28
CA PHE A 171 7.33 15.88 11.52
C PHE A 171 8.25 17.09 11.42
N ALA A 172 9.03 17.22 10.34
CA ALA A 172 9.93 18.35 10.13
C ALA A 172 9.18 19.70 10.08
N GLU A 173 8.03 19.75 9.41
CA GLU A 173 7.17 20.94 9.38
C GLU A 173 6.72 21.33 10.79
N ALA A 174 6.30 20.38 11.61
CA ALA A 174 5.78 20.64 12.95
C ALA A 174 6.85 21.16 13.92
N ILE A 175 8.09 20.69 13.81
CA ILE A 175 9.19 21.12 14.69
C ILE A 175 9.98 22.31 14.13
N SER A 176 9.69 22.79 12.91
CA SER A 176 10.50 23.79 12.19
C SER A 176 10.73 25.09 12.96
N LYS A 177 9.81 25.48 13.85
CA LYS A 177 9.90 26.68 14.69
C LYS A 177 10.48 26.42 16.10
N ALA A 178 10.72 25.15 16.44
CA ALA A 178 11.22 24.75 17.75
C ALA A 178 12.75 24.58 17.73
N SER A 179 13.48 25.70 17.87
CA SER A 179 14.96 25.73 17.81
C SER A 179 15.65 24.89 18.88
N ASN A 180 14.93 24.56 19.95
CA ASN A 180 15.38 23.70 21.04
C ASN A 180 15.34 22.20 20.70
N ILE A 181 14.72 21.79 19.57
CA ILE A 181 14.63 20.39 19.12
C ILE A 181 15.63 20.20 17.97
N LYS A 182 16.52 19.23 18.11
CA LYS A 182 17.53 18.91 17.09
C LYS A 182 17.46 17.43 16.72
N ILE A 183 17.29 17.12 15.44
CA ILE A 183 17.46 15.77 14.92
C ILE A 183 18.95 15.53 14.77
N ILE A 184 19.56 14.79 15.73
CA ILE A 184 21.00 14.54 15.75
C ILE A 184 21.40 13.32 14.91
N ARG A 185 20.45 12.42 14.65
CA ARG A 185 20.65 11.25 13.80
C ARG A 185 19.34 10.83 13.14
N SER A 186 19.44 10.38 11.90
CA SER A 186 18.30 9.90 11.12
C SER A 186 18.74 8.72 10.27
N GLN A 187 18.11 7.54 10.45
CA GLN A 187 18.46 6.31 9.74
C GLN A 187 17.21 5.49 9.42
N SER A 188 17.30 4.62 8.39
CA SER A 188 16.20 3.73 8.04
C SER A 188 16.23 2.45 8.86
N GLY A 189 15.08 2.10 9.46
CA GLY A 189 14.80 0.80 10.05
C GLY A 189 13.99 -0.11 9.13
N ASP A 190 13.75 0.28 7.87
CA ASP A 190 13.08 -0.49 6.80
C ASP A 190 11.73 -1.09 7.20
N PHE A 191 11.03 -0.48 8.18
CA PHE A 191 9.80 -0.99 8.78
C PHE A 191 9.93 -2.39 9.40
N THR A 192 11.16 -2.87 9.67
CA THR A 192 11.40 -4.16 10.34
C THR A 192 11.88 -3.95 11.77
N ARG A 193 11.45 -4.84 12.68
CA ARG A 193 11.89 -4.77 14.09
C ARG A 193 13.38 -5.03 14.22
N SER A 194 13.93 -5.99 13.47
CA SER A 194 15.34 -6.34 13.50
C SER A 194 16.23 -5.17 13.08
N LYS A 195 15.91 -4.53 11.94
CA LYS A 195 16.68 -3.40 11.44
C LYS A 195 16.52 -2.16 12.35
N GLY A 196 15.30 -1.91 12.83
CA GLY A 196 15.05 -0.84 13.78
C GLY A 196 15.87 -1.00 15.08
N LYS A 197 15.95 -2.23 15.60
CA LYS A 197 16.78 -2.54 16.78
C LYS A 197 18.27 -2.32 16.49
N GLU A 198 18.81 -2.89 15.41
CA GLU A 198 20.20 -2.75 14.98
C GLU A 198 20.61 -1.28 14.88
N VAL A 199 19.81 -0.50 14.15
CA VAL A 199 20.08 0.93 13.92
C VAL A 199 19.99 1.75 15.20
N MET A 200 19.05 1.39 16.11
CA MET A 200 18.90 2.08 17.38
C MET A 200 20.05 1.77 18.33
N GLU A 201 20.53 0.52 18.39
CA GLU A 201 21.71 0.14 19.15
C GLU A 201 22.95 0.92 18.71
N LEU A 202 23.20 1.02 17.39
CA LEU A 202 24.28 1.84 16.84
C LEU A 202 24.11 3.32 17.16
N SER A 203 22.89 3.83 17.20
CA SER A 203 22.60 5.23 17.54
C SER A 203 22.84 5.52 19.01
N LEU A 204 22.48 4.60 19.92
CA LEU A 204 22.67 4.73 21.37
C LEU A 204 24.14 4.75 21.76
N ILE A 205 25.00 3.95 21.12
CA ILE A 205 26.45 3.96 21.37
C ILE A 205 27.04 5.38 21.19
N HIS A 206 26.57 6.10 20.17
CA HIS A 206 27.05 7.46 19.91
C HIS A 206 26.40 8.55 20.76
N ILE A 207 25.27 8.27 21.42
CA ILE A 207 24.57 9.22 22.30
C ILE A 207 25.07 9.08 23.74
N SER A 208 25.44 7.87 24.15
CA SER A 208 25.86 7.53 25.51
C SER A 208 27.36 7.66 25.77
N GLU A 209 28.19 7.85 24.73
CA GLU A 209 29.60 8.16 24.97
C GLU A 209 29.72 9.55 25.58
N PRO A 210 30.17 9.67 26.86
CA PRO A 210 30.52 10.97 27.38
C PRO A 210 31.65 11.52 26.52
N THR A 211 31.46 12.72 26.01
CA THR A 211 32.53 13.50 25.34
C THR A 211 33.71 13.51 26.33
N ARG A 212 34.70 12.67 26.12
CA ARG A 212 35.98 12.80 26.80
C ARG A 212 36.58 14.07 26.26
N LEU A 213 36.51 15.13 27.11
CA LEU A 213 37.33 16.31 26.97
C LEU A 213 38.81 15.97 27.25
#